data_08fb87580393291e8d8a39d0bc364660
#
_entry.id   08fb87580393291e8d8a39d0bc364660
#
_cell.length_a   1.000
_cell.length_b   1.000
_cell.length_c   1.000
_cell.angle_alpha   90.00
_cell.angle_beta   90.00
_cell.angle_gamma   90.00
#
_symmetry.space_group_name_H-M   'P 1'
#
loop_
_entity.id
_entity.type
_entity.pdbx_description
1 polymer ?
#
loop_
_entity_poly.entity_id
_entity_poly.type
_entity_poly.pdbx_seq_one_letter_code
_entity_poly.pdbx_strand_id
1 'polypeptide(L)'
;MKKSYEEINEKIRQGKAVVLTAEEVSQLARTLSPAEIVRRVDVVTTGTLGAMCSSGAFLNFGHATPPIRMERIELNGVPVSGGLAAVDTFVGATDCDPARPAYGGAHVIEELVAGRSVTLEAWGKGTDDYPRRHIRSHVTLDDINEAILYNPRNCYQNYNAATNSSERMLHTYMGTLLPKLRNVSYSTAGELSPLLNDPTCRTIGMGTRIFLCGARGYVSWQGTQFNTSKPVNEHGIPIGGARTVAAIGNLREMSTDYLRAAYYEKYGVSLFVGVGIPIPLLDDTKHIPKGHVLLDLCRVLGQSPNRLPAGTPVTTEILLHHPVSYTHLTLPTTY
;
A
#
# COMPACT_ATOMS: atom_id res chain seq x y z
N MET A 1 -22.68 6.96 -23.38
CA MET A 1 -21.61 6.57 -24.35
C MET A 1 -20.83 5.43 -23.70
N LYS A 2 -20.52 4.38 -24.45
CA LYS A 2 -19.68 3.26 -23.95
C LYS A 2 -18.40 3.21 -24.75
N LYS A 3 -17.27 3.04 -24.09
CA LYS A 3 -15.96 2.74 -24.69
C LYS A 3 -15.59 1.30 -24.38
N SER A 4 -14.80 0.67 -25.23
CA SER A 4 -14.24 -0.65 -24.97
C SER A 4 -12.78 -0.56 -24.52
N TYR A 5 -12.26 -1.63 -23.92
CA TYR A 5 -10.83 -1.74 -23.61
C TYR A 5 -9.97 -1.67 -24.87
N GLU A 6 -10.43 -2.30 -25.95
CA GLU A 6 -9.74 -2.32 -27.25
C GLU A 6 -9.60 -0.90 -27.81
N GLU A 7 -10.68 -0.12 -27.75
CA GLU A 7 -10.70 1.29 -28.22
C GLU A 7 -9.71 2.14 -27.43
N ILE A 8 -9.72 2.03 -26.08
CA ILE A 8 -8.82 2.78 -25.23
C ILE A 8 -7.37 2.32 -25.44
N ASN A 9 -7.12 1.02 -25.50
CA ASN A 9 -5.79 0.47 -25.77
C ASN A 9 -5.24 0.92 -27.12
N GLU A 10 -6.08 1.01 -28.16
CA GLU A 10 -5.66 1.50 -29.46
C GLU A 10 -5.28 2.99 -29.41
N LYS A 11 -6.05 3.81 -28.72
CA LYS A 11 -5.71 5.22 -28.50
C LYS A 11 -4.38 5.36 -27.74
N ILE A 12 -4.13 4.51 -26.71
CA ILE A 12 -2.85 4.49 -25.98
C ILE A 12 -1.70 4.16 -26.93
N ARG A 13 -1.82 3.13 -27.77
CA ARG A 13 -0.79 2.75 -28.75
C ARG A 13 -0.51 3.88 -29.76
N GLN A 14 -1.52 4.63 -30.12
CA GLN A 14 -1.41 5.76 -31.05
C GLN A 14 -0.94 7.06 -30.38
N GLY A 15 -0.76 7.10 -29.05
CA GLY A 15 -0.45 8.32 -28.29
C GLY A 15 -1.60 9.32 -28.27
N LYS A 16 -2.84 8.90 -28.53
CA LYS A 16 -4.04 9.76 -28.61
C LYS A 16 -4.95 9.63 -27.39
N ALA A 17 -4.65 8.75 -26.46
CA ALA A 17 -5.45 8.60 -25.26
C ALA A 17 -5.34 9.84 -24.38
N VAL A 18 -6.47 10.33 -23.88
CA VAL A 18 -6.53 11.40 -22.90
C VAL A 18 -6.45 10.75 -21.53
N VAL A 19 -5.31 10.95 -20.86
CA VAL A 19 -5.01 10.41 -19.53
C VAL A 19 -4.93 11.58 -18.56
N LEU A 20 -5.77 11.57 -17.54
CA LEU A 20 -5.81 12.60 -16.50
C LEU A 20 -5.63 11.95 -15.12
N THR A 21 -5.17 12.73 -14.17
CA THR A 21 -5.16 12.33 -12.76
C THR A 21 -6.58 12.35 -12.18
N ALA A 22 -6.82 11.60 -11.13
CA ALA A 22 -8.09 11.63 -10.43
C ALA A 22 -8.43 13.02 -9.88
N GLU A 23 -7.42 13.81 -9.50
CA GLU A 23 -7.58 15.18 -9.06
C GLU A 23 -8.11 16.07 -10.21
N GLU A 24 -7.50 16.01 -11.40
CA GLU A 24 -7.97 16.75 -12.58
C GLU A 24 -9.39 16.35 -12.97
N VAL A 25 -9.70 15.05 -12.95
CA VAL A 25 -11.06 14.57 -13.24
C VAL A 25 -12.06 15.05 -12.19
N SER A 26 -11.67 15.09 -10.92
CA SER A 26 -12.51 15.65 -9.85
C SER A 26 -12.80 17.14 -10.06
N GLN A 27 -11.84 17.91 -10.58
CA GLN A 27 -12.05 19.31 -10.93
C GLN A 27 -13.04 19.45 -12.12
N LEU A 28 -12.87 18.62 -13.15
CA LEU A 28 -13.80 18.60 -14.29
C LEU A 28 -15.23 18.24 -13.85
N ALA A 29 -15.39 17.33 -12.89
CA ALA A 29 -16.69 16.90 -12.38
C ALA A 29 -17.49 18.00 -11.65
N ARG A 30 -16.88 19.14 -11.35
CA ARG A 30 -17.58 20.32 -10.81
C ARG A 30 -18.41 21.06 -11.85
N THR A 31 -18.04 20.95 -13.13
CA THR A 31 -18.64 21.72 -14.22
C THR A 31 -19.18 20.88 -15.35
N LEU A 32 -18.69 19.64 -15.49
CA LEU A 32 -19.09 18.72 -16.56
C LEU A 32 -19.93 17.59 -16.03
N SER A 33 -20.87 17.13 -16.85
CA SER A 33 -21.61 15.89 -16.55
C SER A 33 -20.72 14.66 -16.71
N PRO A 34 -21.06 13.54 -16.03
CA PRO A 34 -20.37 12.27 -16.20
C PRO A 34 -20.22 11.84 -17.67
N ALA A 35 -21.26 12.00 -18.48
CA ALA A 35 -21.23 11.64 -19.88
C ALA A 35 -20.25 12.50 -20.71
N GLU A 36 -20.08 13.76 -20.34
CA GLU A 36 -19.10 14.64 -20.98
C GLU A 36 -17.67 14.30 -20.60
N ILE A 37 -17.43 13.93 -19.34
CA ILE A 37 -16.11 13.50 -18.87
C ILE A 37 -15.70 12.22 -19.60
N VAL A 38 -16.57 11.20 -19.65
CA VAL A 38 -16.27 9.95 -20.37
C VAL A 38 -15.98 10.19 -21.86
N ARG A 39 -16.64 11.17 -22.49
CA ARG A 39 -16.31 11.51 -23.88
C ARG A 39 -14.90 12.07 -24.05
N ARG A 40 -14.42 12.86 -23.07
CA ARG A 40 -13.16 13.59 -23.14
C ARG A 40 -11.96 12.83 -22.59
N VAL A 41 -12.17 12.00 -21.57
CA VAL A 41 -11.11 11.32 -20.82
C VAL A 41 -11.19 9.82 -21.05
N ASP A 42 -10.06 9.20 -21.34
CA ASP A 42 -9.98 7.76 -21.60
C ASP A 42 -9.51 6.97 -20.37
N VAL A 43 -8.59 7.54 -19.59
CA VAL A 43 -8.02 6.88 -18.42
C VAL A 43 -7.87 7.89 -17.29
N VAL A 44 -8.25 7.47 -16.09
CA VAL A 44 -7.96 8.19 -14.83
C VAL A 44 -6.81 7.48 -14.13
N THR A 45 -5.74 8.21 -13.82
CA THR A 45 -4.65 7.68 -13.01
C THR A 45 -4.91 7.93 -11.54
N THR A 46 -4.80 6.88 -10.76
CA THR A 46 -4.93 6.90 -9.31
C THR A 46 -3.58 6.65 -8.67
N GLY A 47 -3.43 6.95 -7.40
CA GLY A 47 -2.19 6.69 -6.72
C GLY A 47 -2.32 6.78 -5.21
N THR A 48 -1.44 6.08 -4.53
CA THR A 48 -1.25 6.18 -3.09
C THR A 48 0.22 5.97 -2.75
N LEU A 49 0.71 6.71 -1.77
CA LEU A 49 1.99 6.46 -1.12
C LEU A 49 1.72 6.49 0.38
N GLY A 50 1.83 5.35 1.01
CA GLY A 50 1.50 5.24 2.44
C GLY A 50 2.19 4.06 3.11
N ALA A 51 2.13 4.07 4.44
CA ALA A 51 2.63 2.97 5.25
C ALA A 51 1.78 1.72 5.03
N MET A 52 2.40 0.69 4.49
CA MET A 52 1.78 -0.59 4.17
C MET A 52 2.50 -1.71 4.93
N CYS A 53 2.22 -1.78 6.22
CA CYS A 53 2.90 -2.67 7.18
C CYS A 53 2.85 -4.15 6.79
N SER A 54 1.85 -4.59 6.04
CA SER A 54 1.72 -5.98 5.59
C SER A 54 2.55 -6.31 4.35
N SER A 55 3.29 -5.35 3.80
CA SER A 55 4.19 -5.60 2.68
C SER A 55 5.40 -6.42 3.12
N GLY A 56 6.03 -7.05 2.16
CA GLY A 56 7.30 -7.76 2.36
C GLY A 56 7.91 -8.17 1.03
N ALA A 57 9.03 -8.84 1.09
CA ALA A 57 9.74 -9.32 -0.08
C ALA A 57 10.02 -10.81 0.00
N PHE A 58 9.74 -11.54 -1.06
CA PHE A 58 10.29 -12.86 -1.29
C PHE A 58 11.65 -12.72 -1.96
N LEU A 59 12.66 -13.34 -1.37
CA LEU A 59 14.03 -13.36 -1.88
C LEU A 59 14.46 -14.80 -2.06
N ASN A 60 15.09 -15.10 -3.21
CA ASN A 60 15.78 -16.36 -3.47
C ASN A 60 17.27 -16.07 -3.65
N PHE A 61 18.11 -16.59 -2.75
CA PHE A 61 19.54 -16.30 -2.76
C PHE A 61 20.35 -17.15 -3.75
N GLY A 62 19.73 -18.19 -4.35
CA GLY A 62 20.46 -19.19 -5.07
C GLY A 62 21.25 -20.15 -4.17
N HIS A 63 21.75 -21.24 -4.74
CA HIS A 63 22.50 -22.26 -4.01
C HIS A 63 23.99 -21.90 -3.90
N ALA A 64 24.52 -22.03 -2.69
CA ALA A 64 25.97 -21.96 -2.47
C ALA A 64 26.65 -23.33 -2.77
N THR A 65 27.96 -23.34 -2.85
CA THR A 65 28.75 -24.57 -2.97
C THR A 65 29.67 -24.72 -1.74
N PRO A 66 29.51 -25.76 -0.90
CA PRO A 66 28.42 -26.72 -0.88
C PRO A 66 27.07 -26.07 -0.50
N PRO A 67 25.94 -26.70 -0.85
CA PRO A 67 24.62 -26.11 -0.62
C PRO A 67 24.22 -26.10 0.85
N ILE A 68 23.34 -25.14 1.20
CA ILE A 68 22.72 -25.04 2.52
C ILE A 68 21.20 -25.03 2.35
N ARG A 69 20.48 -25.67 3.28
CA ARG A 69 19.07 -25.43 3.51
C ARG A 69 18.95 -24.47 4.68
N MET A 70 18.55 -23.24 4.37
CA MET A 70 18.46 -22.17 5.36
C MET A 70 17.20 -22.33 6.20
N GLU A 71 17.34 -22.53 7.52
CA GLU A 71 16.20 -22.68 8.43
C GLU A 71 16.05 -21.46 9.34
N ARG A 72 17.15 -20.92 9.84
CA ARG A 72 17.20 -19.62 10.50
C ARG A 72 17.96 -18.65 9.60
N ILE A 73 17.38 -17.50 9.36
CA ILE A 73 17.94 -16.50 8.45
C ILE A 73 17.87 -15.12 9.11
N GLU A 74 18.93 -14.38 8.99
CA GLU A 74 19.02 -12.99 9.41
C GLU A 74 19.54 -12.12 8.25
N LEU A 75 18.92 -10.97 8.05
CA LEU A 75 19.37 -9.96 7.08
C LEU A 75 19.72 -8.68 7.84
N ASN A 76 20.99 -8.29 7.84
CA ASN A 76 21.51 -7.19 8.67
C ASN A 76 21.13 -7.31 10.15
N GLY A 77 21.00 -8.55 10.68
CA GLY A 77 20.57 -8.82 12.06
C GLY A 77 19.05 -8.85 12.25
N VAL A 78 18.26 -8.61 11.21
CA VAL A 78 16.81 -8.77 11.25
C VAL A 78 16.47 -10.23 11.02
N PRO A 79 15.85 -10.94 11.99
CA PRO A 79 15.34 -12.28 11.78
C PRO A 79 14.22 -12.28 10.75
N VAL A 80 14.28 -13.16 9.75
CA VAL A 80 13.32 -13.25 8.67
C VAL A 80 12.80 -14.68 8.52
N SER A 81 11.65 -14.85 7.84
CA SER A 81 11.00 -16.14 7.71
C SER A 81 11.76 -17.05 6.73
N GLY A 82 12.36 -18.14 7.26
CA GLY A 82 12.92 -19.22 6.48
C GLY A 82 11.93 -20.37 6.27
N GLY A 83 12.42 -21.46 5.63
CA GLY A 83 11.65 -22.69 5.49
C GLY A 83 10.61 -22.70 4.35
N LEU A 84 10.62 -21.70 3.49
CA LEU A 84 9.80 -21.68 2.26
C LEU A 84 10.34 -22.71 1.27
N ALA A 85 11.63 -22.61 0.92
CA ALA A 85 12.42 -23.59 0.22
C ALA A 85 13.85 -23.53 0.76
N ALA A 86 14.81 -24.23 0.13
CA ALA A 86 16.14 -24.34 0.70
C ALA A 86 16.87 -23.00 0.85
N VAL A 87 16.64 -22.06 -0.07
CA VAL A 87 17.35 -20.77 -0.13
C VAL A 87 16.41 -19.59 -0.31
N ASP A 88 15.13 -19.79 -0.01
CA ASP A 88 14.10 -18.75 -0.07
C ASP A 88 13.82 -18.18 1.33
N THR A 89 13.48 -16.90 1.35
CA THR A 89 13.01 -16.22 2.55
C THR A 89 11.89 -15.25 2.23
N PHE A 90 11.09 -14.93 3.24
CA PHE A 90 10.19 -13.78 3.21
C PHE A 90 10.65 -12.78 4.27
N VAL A 91 10.87 -11.54 3.83
CA VAL A 91 11.21 -10.40 4.68
C VAL A 91 9.95 -9.58 4.87
N GLY A 92 9.34 -9.65 6.03
CA GLY A 92 8.21 -8.80 6.38
C GLY A 92 8.65 -7.37 6.66
N ALA A 93 7.91 -6.39 6.18
CA ALA A 93 8.24 -4.98 6.41
C ALA A 93 8.33 -4.61 7.89
N THR A 94 7.58 -5.31 8.73
CA THR A 94 7.53 -5.10 10.19
C THR A 94 8.44 -6.02 10.98
N ASP A 95 9.19 -6.91 10.34
CA ASP A 95 10.22 -7.69 11.02
C ASP A 95 11.23 -6.73 11.64
N CYS A 96 11.61 -6.94 12.90
CA CYS A 96 12.48 -6.03 13.64
C CYS A 96 13.78 -6.70 14.05
N ASP A 97 14.86 -5.93 14.04
CA ASP A 97 16.10 -6.32 14.69
C ASP A 97 15.92 -6.23 16.21
N PRO A 98 16.10 -7.34 16.95
CA PRO A 98 15.94 -7.30 18.41
C PRO A 98 16.90 -6.36 19.14
N ALA A 99 18.08 -6.11 18.56
CA ALA A 99 19.08 -5.21 19.11
C ALA A 99 18.85 -3.75 18.71
N ARG A 100 18.16 -3.50 17.61
CA ARG A 100 17.89 -2.18 17.05
C ARG A 100 16.41 -2.03 16.68
N PRO A 101 15.50 -1.79 17.62
CA PRO A 101 14.05 -1.80 17.37
C PRO A 101 13.57 -0.80 16.31
N ALA A 102 14.36 0.22 16.00
CA ALA A 102 14.07 1.20 14.93
C ALA A 102 14.53 0.72 13.54
N TYR A 103 15.18 -0.42 13.44
CA TYR A 103 15.63 -1.03 12.19
C TYR A 103 14.91 -2.36 11.96
N GLY A 104 14.51 -2.65 10.73
CA GLY A 104 13.78 -3.88 10.45
C GLY A 104 13.67 -4.20 8.97
N GLY A 105 12.78 -5.12 8.63
CA GLY A 105 12.62 -5.65 7.28
C GLY A 105 12.37 -4.58 6.22
N ALA A 106 11.63 -3.52 6.54
CA ALA A 106 11.44 -2.39 5.63
C ALA A 106 12.77 -1.71 5.25
N HIS A 107 13.69 -1.56 6.21
CA HIS A 107 15.02 -1.00 5.96
C HIS A 107 15.87 -1.94 5.08
N VAL A 108 15.80 -3.24 5.34
CA VAL A 108 16.46 -4.25 4.50
C VAL A 108 15.98 -4.15 3.06
N ILE A 109 14.65 -4.07 2.86
CA ILE A 109 14.05 -3.93 1.53
C ILE A 109 14.49 -2.61 0.85
N GLU A 110 14.45 -1.49 1.58
CA GLU A 110 14.89 -0.19 1.05
C GLU A 110 16.38 -0.21 0.69
N GLU A 111 17.23 -0.80 1.50
CA GLU A 111 18.65 -0.91 1.23
C GLU A 111 18.94 -1.72 -0.04
N LEU A 112 18.27 -2.85 -0.21
CA LEU A 112 18.36 -3.66 -1.42
C LEU A 112 17.94 -2.87 -2.66
N VAL A 113 16.80 -2.19 -2.61
CA VAL A 113 16.30 -1.35 -3.73
C VAL A 113 17.24 -0.17 -4.01
N ALA A 114 17.90 0.36 -2.98
CA ALA A 114 18.91 1.40 -3.14
C ALA A 114 20.26 0.90 -3.71
N GLY A 115 20.36 -0.38 -4.04
CA GLY A 115 21.60 -1.01 -4.50
C GLY A 115 22.64 -1.19 -3.38
N ARG A 116 22.25 -1.04 -2.12
CA ARG A 116 23.16 -1.28 -0.99
C ARG A 116 23.23 -2.76 -0.65
N SER A 117 24.42 -3.19 -0.20
CA SER A 117 24.65 -4.54 0.26
C SER A 117 24.01 -4.77 1.64
N VAL A 118 23.39 -5.93 1.82
CA VAL A 118 22.93 -6.43 3.12
C VAL A 118 23.68 -7.69 3.50
N THR A 119 23.92 -7.87 4.81
CA THR A 119 24.53 -9.10 5.32
C THR A 119 23.48 -10.19 5.43
N LEU A 120 23.63 -11.26 4.67
CA LEU A 120 22.92 -12.52 4.85
C LEU A 120 23.67 -13.38 5.85
N GLU A 121 23.02 -13.83 6.90
CA GLU A 121 23.54 -14.84 7.80
C GLU A 121 22.48 -15.94 7.98
N ALA A 122 22.85 -17.19 7.72
CA ALA A 122 21.88 -18.28 7.77
C ALA A 122 22.48 -19.58 8.32
N TRP A 123 21.61 -20.36 8.98
CA TRP A 123 21.94 -21.64 9.62
C TRP A 123 21.01 -22.74 9.13
N GLY A 124 21.55 -23.92 8.93
CA GLY A 124 20.85 -25.12 8.54
C GLY A 124 21.32 -26.35 9.35
N LYS A 125 20.58 -27.45 9.30
CA LYS A 125 20.89 -28.69 10.04
C LYS A 125 22.11 -29.42 9.53
N GLY A 126 22.47 -29.27 8.26
CA GLY A 126 23.52 -30.07 7.61
C GLY A 126 23.02 -31.49 7.34
N THR A 127 22.37 -31.66 6.19
CA THR A 127 21.90 -32.99 5.69
C THR A 127 22.82 -33.43 4.56
N ASP A 128 22.63 -34.66 4.08
CA ASP A 128 23.42 -35.19 2.97
C ASP A 128 23.24 -34.37 1.70
N ASP A 129 22.03 -33.88 1.45
CA ASP A 129 21.73 -33.00 0.30
C ASP A 129 22.19 -31.53 0.52
N TYR A 130 22.23 -31.09 1.78
CA TYR A 130 22.58 -29.73 2.18
C TYR A 130 23.57 -29.75 3.33
N PRO A 131 24.86 -30.10 3.06
CA PRO A 131 25.83 -30.36 4.13
C PRO A 131 26.31 -29.10 4.86
N ARG A 132 26.17 -27.92 4.27
CA ARG A 132 26.57 -26.67 4.91
C ARG A 132 25.62 -26.33 6.05
N ARG A 133 26.18 -25.99 7.22
CA ARG A 133 25.42 -25.67 8.43
C ARG A 133 25.32 -24.15 8.69
N HIS A 134 26.20 -23.37 8.12
CA HIS A 134 26.24 -21.94 8.33
C HIS A 134 26.79 -21.24 7.08
N ILE A 135 26.24 -20.09 6.77
CA ILE A 135 26.75 -19.19 5.75
C ILE A 135 26.60 -17.76 6.22
N ARG A 136 27.61 -16.94 5.92
CA ARG A 136 27.56 -15.49 6.05
C ARG A 136 28.12 -14.88 4.78
N SER A 137 27.37 -13.94 4.19
CA SER A 137 27.73 -13.27 2.94
C SER A 137 27.14 -11.85 2.91
N HIS A 138 27.69 -11.02 2.05
CA HIS A 138 27.11 -9.75 1.69
C HIS A 138 26.43 -9.91 0.33
N VAL A 139 25.19 -9.47 0.22
CA VAL A 139 24.39 -9.63 -0.99
C VAL A 139 23.72 -8.31 -1.38
N THR A 140 23.64 -8.07 -2.68
CA THR A 140 22.83 -7.02 -3.31
C THR A 140 21.72 -7.68 -4.12
N LEU A 141 20.84 -6.90 -4.77
CA LEU A 141 19.83 -7.48 -5.67
C LEU A 141 20.46 -8.18 -6.88
N ASP A 142 21.67 -7.78 -7.29
CA ASP A 142 22.38 -8.38 -8.43
C ASP A 142 23.01 -9.74 -8.10
N ASP A 143 23.27 -10.01 -6.81
CA ASP A 143 23.89 -11.24 -6.33
C ASP A 143 22.90 -12.37 -6.08
N ILE A 144 21.60 -12.07 -6.02
CA ILE A 144 20.56 -13.05 -5.67
C ILE A 144 19.76 -13.49 -6.90
N ASN A 145 19.15 -14.65 -6.84
CA ASN A 145 18.43 -15.23 -7.97
C ASN A 145 17.11 -14.50 -8.27
N GLU A 146 16.31 -14.19 -7.24
CA GLU A 146 15.03 -13.51 -7.40
C GLU A 146 14.69 -12.61 -6.22
N ALA A 147 13.99 -11.51 -6.49
CA ALA A 147 13.53 -10.55 -5.49
C ALA A 147 12.20 -9.94 -5.89
N ILE A 148 11.17 -10.25 -5.11
CA ILE A 148 9.78 -9.91 -5.44
C ILE A 148 9.15 -9.16 -4.27
N LEU A 149 8.73 -7.91 -4.47
CA LEU A 149 7.86 -7.23 -3.52
C LEU A 149 6.47 -7.84 -3.56
N TYR A 150 5.91 -8.14 -2.41
CA TYR A 150 4.54 -8.59 -2.25
C TYR A 150 3.79 -7.72 -1.26
N ASN A 151 2.66 -7.20 -1.69
CA ASN A 151 1.72 -6.48 -0.83
C ASN A 151 0.39 -7.22 -0.81
N PRO A 152 -0.01 -7.84 0.31
CA PRO A 152 -1.13 -8.77 0.34
C PRO A 152 -2.49 -8.10 0.33
N ARG A 153 -2.63 -6.76 0.53
CA ARG A 153 -3.96 -6.16 0.72
C ARG A 153 -4.12 -4.66 0.51
N ASN A 154 -3.05 -3.88 0.41
CA ASN A 154 -3.16 -2.43 0.59
C ASN A 154 -3.22 -1.63 -0.72
N CYS A 155 -3.14 -2.30 -1.89
CA CYS A 155 -3.10 -1.59 -3.17
C CYS A 155 -4.41 -0.93 -3.56
N TYR A 156 -5.49 -1.35 -2.98
CA TYR A 156 -6.83 -0.89 -3.25
C TYR A 156 -7.60 -0.80 -1.94
N GLN A 157 -7.67 0.39 -1.36
CA GLN A 157 -8.33 0.60 -0.09
C GLN A 157 -9.00 1.97 -0.03
N ASN A 158 -10.02 2.08 0.80
CA ASN A 158 -10.70 3.33 1.09
C ASN A 158 -9.93 4.18 2.10
N TYR A 159 -10.50 5.29 2.50
CA TYR A 159 -9.94 6.13 3.56
C TYR A 159 -9.92 5.41 4.89
N ASN A 160 -8.90 5.75 5.67
CA ASN A 160 -8.88 5.52 7.09
C ASN A 160 -8.55 6.82 7.80
N ALA A 161 -9.38 7.22 8.74
CA ALA A 161 -9.06 8.25 9.71
C ALA A 161 -9.03 7.60 11.09
N ALA A 162 -8.10 8.01 11.93
CA ALA A 162 -7.96 7.53 13.28
C ALA A 162 -8.01 8.70 14.25
N THR A 163 -8.79 8.57 15.32
CA THR A 163 -8.86 9.48 16.44
C THR A 163 -8.75 8.70 17.75
N ASN A 164 -8.56 9.42 18.86
CA ASN A 164 -8.40 8.81 20.16
C ASN A 164 -9.33 9.50 21.18
N SER A 165 -10.40 8.82 21.56
CA SER A 165 -11.35 9.30 22.57
C SER A 165 -10.89 9.02 24.01
N SER A 166 -9.85 8.22 24.21
CA SER A 166 -9.34 7.86 25.55
C SER A 166 -8.59 9.00 26.23
N GLU A 167 -8.29 8.82 27.50
CA GLU A 167 -7.52 9.77 28.32
C GLU A 167 -6.00 9.71 28.07
N ARG A 168 -5.50 8.65 27.44
CA ARG A 168 -4.08 8.40 27.20
C ARG A 168 -3.68 8.65 25.74
N MET A 169 -2.44 9.01 25.51
CA MET A 169 -1.85 9.04 24.16
C MET A 169 -1.74 7.63 23.59
N LEU A 170 -2.07 7.46 22.30
CA LEU A 170 -1.92 6.21 21.56
C LEU A 170 -0.87 6.37 20.46
N HIS A 171 -0.07 5.34 20.28
CA HIS A 171 0.92 5.26 19.21
C HIS A 171 0.48 4.17 18.23
N THR A 172 0.36 4.52 16.95
CA THR A 172 -0.21 3.65 15.92
C THR A 172 0.61 3.72 14.63
N TYR A 173 0.37 2.80 13.70
CA TYR A 173 0.95 2.86 12.35
C TYR A 173 0.53 4.13 11.55
N MET A 174 -0.48 4.85 12.01
CA MET A 174 -0.92 6.12 11.46
C MET A 174 -0.32 7.33 12.21
N GLY A 175 0.59 7.10 13.15
CA GLY A 175 1.22 8.10 13.98
C GLY A 175 0.65 8.19 15.39
N THR A 176 0.99 9.27 16.09
CA THR A 176 0.58 9.50 17.48
C THR A 176 -0.80 10.14 17.53
N LEU A 177 -1.70 9.52 18.27
CA LEU A 177 -3.05 10.02 18.51
C LEU A 177 -3.15 10.62 19.91
N LEU A 178 -3.44 11.92 19.97
CA LEU A 178 -3.61 12.66 21.22
C LEU A 178 -4.92 12.29 21.91
N PRO A 179 -4.96 12.27 23.25
CA PRO A 179 -6.18 11.96 24.00
C PRO A 179 -7.30 12.98 23.75
N LYS A 180 -8.54 12.59 24.06
CA LYS A 180 -9.72 13.47 24.00
C LYS A 180 -9.97 14.07 22.62
N LEU A 181 -9.77 13.28 21.56
CA LEU A 181 -10.02 13.68 20.17
C LEU A 181 -9.25 14.95 19.74
N ARG A 182 -8.07 15.22 20.32
CA ARG A 182 -7.32 16.45 20.05
C ARG A 182 -6.59 16.48 18.71
N ASN A 183 -6.49 15.34 18.03
CA ASN A 183 -6.01 15.28 16.65
C ASN A 183 -6.68 14.13 15.89
N VAL A 184 -6.50 14.16 14.58
CA VAL A 184 -6.86 13.09 13.67
C VAL A 184 -5.67 12.77 12.78
N SER A 185 -5.48 11.50 12.48
CA SER A 185 -4.49 11.03 11.52
C SER A 185 -5.17 10.33 10.36
N TYR A 186 -4.59 10.42 9.18
CA TYR A 186 -5.15 9.83 7.95
C TYR A 186 -4.20 8.83 7.33
N SER A 187 -4.78 7.73 6.82
CA SER A 187 -4.13 6.80 5.91
C SER A 187 -4.99 6.71 4.65
N THR A 188 -4.78 7.63 3.71
CA THR A 188 -5.61 7.71 2.51
C THR A 188 -4.87 8.44 1.38
N ALA A 189 -5.20 8.07 0.15
CA ALA A 189 -4.81 8.80 -1.05
C ALA A 189 -5.82 9.89 -1.47
N GLY A 190 -6.91 10.07 -0.72
CA GLY A 190 -7.94 11.04 -1.05
C GLY A 190 -8.55 10.76 -2.43
N GLU A 191 -8.70 11.80 -3.25
CA GLU A 191 -9.24 11.71 -4.61
C GLU A 191 -8.43 10.78 -5.52
N LEU A 192 -7.15 10.56 -5.21
CA LEU A 192 -6.28 9.64 -5.93
C LEU A 192 -6.53 8.18 -5.59
N SER A 193 -7.39 7.87 -4.61
CA SER A 193 -7.66 6.48 -4.22
C SER A 193 -8.27 5.68 -5.37
N PRO A 194 -7.71 4.51 -5.72
CA PRO A 194 -8.30 3.63 -6.72
C PRO A 194 -9.74 3.22 -6.37
N LEU A 195 -10.02 3.00 -5.09
CA LEU A 195 -11.36 2.58 -4.63
C LEU A 195 -12.42 3.67 -4.86
N LEU A 196 -12.07 4.96 -4.75
CA LEU A 196 -13.00 6.04 -5.05
C LEU A 196 -13.29 6.16 -6.56
N ASN A 197 -12.31 5.79 -7.38
CA ASN A 197 -12.41 5.87 -8.83
C ASN A 197 -13.05 4.61 -9.46
N ASP A 198 -12.93 3.45 -8.82
CA ASP A 198 -13.58 2.19 -9.23
C ASP A 198 -14.12 1.42 -8.00
N PRO A 199 -15.15 1.94 -7.31
CA PRO A 199 -15.62 1.39 -6.04
C PRO A 199 -16.20 -0.02 -6.14
N THR A 200 -16.51 -0.48 -7.34
CA THR A 200 -17.05 -1.81 -7.60
C THR A 200 -16.03 -2.80 -8.15
N CYS A 201 -14.77 -2.39 -8.29
CA CYS A 201 -13.68 -3.19 -8.87
C CYS A 201 -14.04 -3.74 -10.27
N ARG A 202 -14.65 -2.92 -11.13
CA ARG A 202 -15.05 -3.33 -12.49
C ARG A 202 -13.87 -3.47 -13.44
N THR A 203 -12.84 -2.68 -13.23
CA THR A 203 -11.69 -2.58 -14.13
C THR A 203 -10.41 -3.14 -13.52
N ILE A 204 -10.44 -3.49 -12.24
CA ILE A 204 -9.29 -3.96 -11.49
C ILE A 204 -9.51 -5.41 -11.06
N GLY A 205 -8.59 -6.29 -11.46
CA GLY A 205 -8.61 -7.70 -11.12
C GLY A 205 -7.23 -8.33 -11.31
N MET A 206 -7.16 -9.65 -11.12
CA MET A 206 -5.91 -10.40 -11.31
C MET A 206 -5.31 -10.13 -12.69
N GLY A 207 -4.01 -9.85 -12.72
CA GLY A 207 -3.27 -9.52 -13.94
C GLY A 207 -3.36 -8.04 -14.36
N THR A 208 -4.15 -7.20 -13.67
CA THR A 208 -4.15 -5.76 -13.93
C THR A 208 -2.76 -5.20 -13.70
N ARG A 209 -2.21 -4.54 -14.73
CA ARG A 209 -0.92 -3.86 -14.63
C ARG A 209 -1.05 -2.59 -13.82
N ILE A 210 -0.12 -2.36 -12.91
CA ILE A 210 -0.08 -1.22 -12.02
C ILE A 210 1.33 -0.61 -11.98
N PHE A 211 1.42 0.65 -11.56
CA PHE A 211 2.67 1.23 -11.07
C PHE A 211 2.89 0.72 -9.64
N LEU A 212 4.06 0.19 -9.35
CA LEU A 212 4.43 -0.29 -8.03
C LEU A 212 5.87 0.14 -7.71
N CYS A 213 6.02 1.13 -6.83
CA CYS A 213 7.32 1.66 -6.38
C CYS A 213 8.29 2.07 -7.50
N GLY A 214 7.79 2.66 -8.59
CA GLY A 214 8.61 3.03 -9.76
C GLY A 214 8.66 1.95 -10.85
N ALA A 215 8.32 0.72 -10.50
CA ALA A 215 8.34 -0.43 -11.39
C ALA A 215 6.97 -0.76 -11.98
N ARG A 216 6.98 -1.70 -12.91
CA ARG A 216 5.79 -2.42 -13.34
C ARG A 216 5.42 -3.46 -12.29
N GLY A 217 4.20 -3.34 -11.77
CA GLY A 217 3.61 -4.34 -10.89
C GLY A 217 2.32 -4.91 -11.47
N TYR A 218 1.77 -5.88 -10.78
CA TYR A 218 0.52 -6.55 -11.15
C TYR A 218 -0.34 -6.80 -9.92
N VAL A 219 -1.65 -6.70 -10.10
CA VAL A 219 -2.60 -7.26 -9.14
C VAL A 219 -2.50 -8.78 -9.22
N SER A 220 -2.15 -9.43 -8.12
CA SER A 220 -1.95 -10.89 -8.06
C SER A 220 -3.20 -11.64 -7.63
N TRP A 221 -4.03 -11.07 -6.76
CA TRP A 221 -5.27 -11.67 -6.25
C TRP A 221 -6.13 -10.64 -5.52
N GLN A 222 -7.26 -11.10 -4.97
CA GLN A 222 -8.00 -10.40 -3.94
C GLN A 222 -7.09 -10.22 -2.71
N GLY A 223 -7.18 -9.06 -2.09
CA GLY A 223 -6.42 -8.81 -0.87
C GLY A 223 -6.97 -9.60 0.33
N THR A 224 -6.14 -9.84 1.32
CA THR A 224 -6.52 -10.60 2.52
C THR A 224 -7.64 -9.96 3.36
N GLN A 225 -8.04 -8.73 3.04
CA GLN A 225 -9.20 -8.02 3.61
C GLN A 225 -10.25 -7.71 2.55
N PHE A 226 -10.27 -8.45 1.45
CA PHE A 226 -11.30 -8.29 0.42
C PHE A 226 -12.66 -8.73 0.96
N ASN A 227 -13.61 -7.81 0.97
CA ASN A 227 -14.97 -8.06 1.46
C ASN A 227 -15.97 -7.23 0.67
N THR A 228 -16.86 -7.90 -0.06
CA THR A 228 -17.91 -7.29 -0.86
C THR A 228 -19.20 -7.05 -0.08
N SER A 229 -19.33 -7.64 1.11
CA SER A 229 -20.53 -7.53 1.97
C SER A 229 -20.51 -6.32 2.91
N LYS A 230 -19.44 -5.53 2.91
CA LYS A 230 -19.37 -4.30 3.70
C LYS A 230 -20.45 -3.33 3.27
N PRO A 231 -21.14 -2.66 4.21
CA PRO A 231 -22.03 -1.56 3.89
C PRO A 231 -21.34 -0.51 3.02
N VAL A 232 -22.09 0.08 2.14
CA VAL A 232 -21.60 1.17 1.28
C VAL A 232 -22.37 2.45 1.58
N ASN A 233 -21.72 3.61 1.38
CA ASN A 233 -22.39 4.88 1.46
C ASN A 233 -23.26 5.14 0.21
N GLU A 234 -23.91 6.29 0.14
CA GLU A 234 -24.74 6.73 -0.99
C GLU A 234 -24.02 6.77 -2.34
N HIS A 235 -22.69 6.86 -2.32
CA HIS A 235 -21.84 6.85 -3.52
C HIS A 235 -21.34 5.44 -3.88
N GLY A 236 -21.76 4.39 -3.16
CA GLY A 236 -21.34 3.02 -3.40
C GLY A 236 -19.94 2.68 -2.86
N ILE A 237 -19.35 3.55 -2.05
CA ILE A 237 -18.02 3.37 -1.46
C ILE A 237 -18.16 2.59 -0.17
N PRO A 238 -17.37 1.52 0.05
CA PRO A 238 -17.42 0.73 1.27
C PRO A 238 -17.11 1.57 2.51
N ILE A 239 -17.89 1.37 3.55
CA ILE A 239 -17.65 1.93 4.88
C ILE A 239 -16.72 0.96 5.62
N GLY A 240 -15.50 1.41 5.91
CA GLY A 240 -14.46 0.57 6.51
C GLY A 240 -13.56 -0.12 5.47
N GLY A 241 -12.49 -0.76 5.93
CA GLY A 241 -11.54 -1.49 5.07
C GLY A 241 -12.25 -2.60 4.31
N ALA A 242 -12.21 -2.55 2.98
CA ALA A 242 -12.87 -3.52 2.11
C ALA A 242 -12.27 -3.48 0.71
N ARG A 243 -12.49 -4.54 -0.07
CA ARG A 243 -12.11 -4.63 -1.49
C ARG A 243 -10.64 -4.34 -1.74
N THR A 244 -9.79 -4.76 -0.82
CA THR A 244 -8.34 -4.68 -0.99
C THR A 244 -7.89 -5.64 -2.08
N VAL A 245 -6.79 -5.32 -2.76
CA VAL A 245 -6.14 -6.21 -3.72
C VAL A 245 -4.69 -6.44 -3.35
N ALA A 246 -4.21 -7.65 -3.65
CA ALA A 246 -2.81 -7.98 -3.49
C ALA A 246 -2.02 -7.59 -4.75
N ALA A 247 -0.81 -7.10 -4.56
CA ALA A 247 0.08 -6.72 -5.65
C ALA A 247 1.45 -7.36 -5.53
N ILE A 248 2.09 -7.52 -6.68
CA ILE A 248 3.40 -8.16 -6.83
C ILE A 248 4.21 -7.40 -7.87
N GLY A 249 5.54 -7.29 -7.66
CA GLY A 249 6.44 -6.66 -8.61
C GLY A 249 7.90 -6.98 -8.34
N ASN A 250 8.73 -6.78 -9.35
CA ASN A 250 10.17 -7.05 -9.30
C ASN A 250 10.89 -5.93 -8.53
N LEU A 251 11.54 -6.25 -7.42
CA LEU A 251 12.29 -5.28 -6.61
C LEU A 251 13.44 -4.61 -7.37
N ARG A 252 14.06 -5.28 -8.34
CA ARG A 252 15.17 -4.74 -9.14
C ARG A 252 14.77 -3.56 -10.01
N GLU A 253 13.48 -3.44 -10.34
CA GLU A 253 12.94 -2.36 -11.16
C GLU A 253 12.41 -1.20 -10.32
N MET A 254 12.42 -1.31 -8.98
CA MET A 254 11.85 -0.31 -8.07
C MET A 254 12.83 0.81 -7.72
N SER A 255 12.29 1.92 -7.24
CA SER A 255 13.04 3.10 -6.81
C SER A 255 12.70 3.48 -5.38
N THR A 256 13.70 3.92 -4.63
CA THR A 256 13.53 4.48 -3.30
C THR A 256 12.80 5.82 -3.27
N ASP A 257 12.54 6.44 -4.42
CA ASP A 257 11.65 7.60 -4.50
C ASP A 257 10.20 7.24 -4.14
N TYR A 258 9.82 5.96 -4.35
CA TYR A 258 8.47 5.46 -4.15
C TYR A 258 8.39 4.30 -3.15
N LEU A 259 9.51 3.97 -2.50
CA LEU A 259 9.59 2.92 -1.49
C LEU A 259 10.56 3.37 -0.38
N ARG A 260 10.05 3.50 0.86
CA ARG A 260 10.86 3.98 1.98
C ARG A 260 10.49 3.26 3.27
N ALA A 261 11.48 2.93 4.05
CA ALA A 261 11.29 2.48 5.43
C ALA A 261 10.88 3.66 6.33
N ALA A 262 10.08 3.36 7.33
CA ALA A 262 9.69 4.31 8.36
C ALA A 262 9.66 3.62 9.73
N TYR A 263 9.98 4.38 10.76
CA TYR A 263 9.81 3.96 12.14
C TYR A 263 8.77 4.85 12.83
N TYR A 264 7.83 4.21 13.50
CA TYR A 264 6.83 4.89 14.31
C TYR A 264 7.08 4.58 15.79
N GLU A 265 7.20 5.62 16.61
CA GLU A 265 7.45 5.50 18.03
C GLU A 265 6.44 4.54 18.69
N LYS A 266 6.93 3.57 19.44
CA LYS A 266 6.15 2.54 20.17
C LYS A 266 5.25 1.64 19.28
N TYR A 267 5.25 1.83 17.97
CA TYR A 267 4.60 0.94 17.02
C TYR A 267 5.61 0.02 16.33
N GLY A 268 6.71 0.56 15.85
CA GLY A 268 7.75 -0.18 15.15
C GLY A 268 7.96 0.27 13.72
N VAL A 269 8.54 -0.63 12.94
CA VAL A 269 8.95 -0.38 11.55
C VAL A 269 7.78 -0.65 10.59
N SER A 270 7.71 0.11 9.52
CA SER A 270 6.78 -0.06 8.41
C SER A 270 7.44 0.30 7.08
N LEU A 271 6.82 -0.06 5.98
CA LEU A 271 7.26 0.27 4.63
C LEU A 271 6.26 1.19 3.95
N PHE A 272 6.70 2.36 3.49
CA PHE A 272 5.95 3.17 2.55
C PHE A 272 6.05 2.56 1.16
N VAL A 273 4.92 2.37 0.52
CA VAL A 273 4.81 1.74 -0.81
C VAL A 273 4.01 2.66 -1.72
N GLY A 274 4.60 3.04 -2.84
CA GLY A 274 3.94 3.81 -3.89
C GLY A 274 3.20 2.90 -4.86
N VAL A 275 1.90 3.10 -4.99
CA VAL A 275 1.03 2.35 -5.91
C VAL A 275 0.27 3.30 -6.79
N GLY A 276 0.22 3.04 -8.09
CA GLY A 276 -0.61 3.76 -9.05
C GLY A 276 -1.41 2.79 -9.91
N ILE A 277 -2.71 3.01 -10.02
CA ILE A 277 -3.60 2.14 -10.80
C ILE A 277 -4.32 2.98 -11.85
N PRO A 278 -4.10 2.71 -13.15
CA PRO A 278 -4.83 3.36 -14.22
C PRO A 278 -6.24 2.74 -14.33
N ILE A 279 -7.25 3.61 -14.34
CA ILE A 279 -8.65 3.21 -14.43
C ILE A 279 -9.22 3.69 -15.75
N PRO A 280 -9.57 2.79 -16.69
CA PRO A 280 -10.20 3.16 -17.95
C PRO A 280 -11.64 3.62 -17.72
N LEU A 281 -12.03 4.73 -18.32
CA LEU A 281 -13.40 5.24 -18.29
C LEU A 281 -14.22 4.60 -19.41
N LEU A 282 -14.93 3.51 -19.08
CA LEU A 282 -15.72 2.73 -20.05
C LEU A 282 -17.10 3.32 -20.30
N ASP A 283 -17.73 3.88 -19.27
CA ASP A 283 -19.06 4.47 -19.34
C ASP A 283 -19.30 5.51 -18.22
N ASP A 284 -20.43 6.19 -18.28
CA ASP A 284 -20.84 7.25 -17.36
C ASP A 284 -21.45 6.73 -16.03
N THR A 285 -21.48 5.43 -15.83
CA THR A 285 -22.32 4.85 -14.78
C THR A 285 -21.66 4.73 -13.41
N LYS A 286 -20.40 5.04 -13.16
CA LYS A 286 -19.87 4.98 -11.76
C LYS A 286 -18.36 5.17 -11.58
N HIS A 287 -17.63 5.65 -12.57
CA HIS A 287 -16.17 5.75 -12.49
C HIS A 287 -15.66 7.19 -12.28
N ILE A 288 -16.58 8.12 -12.14
CA ILE A 288 -16.22 9.51 -11.92
C ILE A 288 -16.23 9.73 -10.41
N PRO A 289 -15.14 10.23 -9.85
CA PRO A 289 -15.07 10.52 -8.43
C PRO A 289 -16.21 11.45 -8.06
N LYS A 290 -17.17 10.94 -7.31
CA LYS A 290 -18.23 11.75 -6.73
C LYS A 290 -17.78 12.17 -5.33
N GLY A 291 -16.92 13.13 -5.24
CA GLY A 291 -16.76 13.84 -4.03
C GLY A 291 -15.79 13.23 -2.98
N HIS A 292 -15.56 13.93 -2.36
CA HIS A 292 -14.62 14.67 -1.56
C HIS A 292 -14.88 14.56 -0.07
N VAL A 293 -15.15 13.33 0.42
CA VAL A 293 -15.40 13.16 1.85
C VAL A 293 -14.23 13.72 2.67
N LEU A 294 -13.00 13.51 2.22
CA LEU A 294 -11.84 14.09 2.89
C LEU A 294 -11.76 15.61 2.67
N LEU A 295 -12.07 16.09 1.47
CA LEU A 295 -12.15 17.53 1.18
C LEU A 295 -13.28 18.21 1.96
N ASP A 296 -14.42 17.56 2.09
CA ASP A 296 -15.54 18.08 2.86
C ASP A 296 -15.19 18.11 4.35
N LEU A 297 -14.55 17.08 4.88
CA LEU A 297 -14.02 17.11 6.25
C LEU A 297 -13.00 18.24 6.41
N CYS A 298 -12.10 18.43 5.47
CA CYS A 298 -11.12 19.50 5.54
C CYS A 298 -11.72 20.89 5.36
N ARG A 299 -12.78 21.04 4.56
CA ARG A 299 -13.57 22.30 4.45
C ARG A 299 -14.27 22.62 5.75
N VAL A 300 -14.91 21.63 6.37
CA VAL A 300 -15.56 21.81 7.69
C VAL A 300 -14.55 22.24 8.75
N LEU A 301 -13.34 21.69 8.70
CA LEU A 301 -12.25 22.04 9.61
C LEU A 301 -11.46 23.29 9.18
N GLY A 302 -11.79 23.88 8.02
CA GLY A 302 -11.11 25.08 7.51
C GLY A 302 -9.65 24.85 7.10
N GLN A 303 -9.29 23.61 6.68
CA GLN A 303 -7.89 23.22 6.50
C GLN A 303 -7.64 22.40 5.22
N SER A 304 -6.36 22.39 4.79
CA SER A 304 -5.92 21.53 3.68
C SER A 304 -5.98 20.05 4.05
N PRO A 305 -6.36 19.16 3.11
CA PRO A 305 -6.42 17.71 3.31
C PRO A 305 -5.16 17.09 3.92
N ASN A 306 -4.02 17.71 3.71
CA ASN A 306 -2.72 17.19 4.13
C ASN A 306 -2.17 17.80 5.43
N ARG A 307 -2.91 18.72 6.06
CA ARG A 307 -2.43 19.42 7.26
C ARG A 307 -3.58 19.81 8.18
N LEU A 308 -4.03 18.87 9.00
CA LEU A 308 -4.66 19.27 10.25
C LEU A 308 -3.54 19.58 11.24
N PRO A 309 -3.48 20.79 11.81
CA PRO A 309 -2.48 21.10 12.85
C PRO A 309 -2.60 20.11 14.00
N ALA A 310 -1.48 19.74 14.57
CA ALA A 310 -1.47 19.00 15.81
C ALA A 310 -2.31 19.78 16.84
N GLY A 311 -3.34 19.14 17.42
CA GLY A 311 -4.20 19.78 18.39
C GLY A 311 -5.54 20.34 17.86
N THR A 312 -5.85 20.23 16.55
CA THR A 312 -7.19 20.60 16.06
C THR A 312 -8.25 19.70 16.74
N PRO A 313 -9.22 20.25 17.46
CA PRO A 313 -10.27 19.44 18.06
C PRO A 313 -11.17 18.90 16.96
N VAL A 314 -11.26 17.57 16.89
CA VAL A 314 -12.21 16.88 16.01
C VAL A 314 -13.35 16.39 16.88
N THR A 315 -14.54 16.92 16.68
CA THR A 315 -15.71 16.50 17.44
C THR A 315 -16.24 15.17 16.91
N THR A 316 -16.81 14.35 17.77
CA THR A 316 -17.46 13.10 17.40
C THR A 316 -18.56 13.33 16.35
N GLU A 317 -19.23 14.46 16.42
CA GLU A 317 -20.30 14.84 15.49
C GLU A 317 -19.78 15.04 14.06
N ILE A 318 -18.64 15.73 13.87
CA ILE A 318 -17.99 15.86 12.57
C ILE A 318 -17.61 14.51 12.00
N LEU A 319 -17.14 13.61 12.84
CA LEU A 319 -16.73 12.28 12.44
C LEU A 319 -17.92 11.38 12.07
N LEU A 320 -19.05 11.51 12.74
CA LEU A 320 -20.25 10.69 12.51
C LEU A 320 -21.02 11.08 11.24
N HIS A 321 -20.96 12.35 10.83
CA HIS A 321 -21.67 12.85 9.64
C HIS A 321 -20.85 12.72 8.35
N HIS A 322 -19.57 12.38 8.44
CA HIS A 322 -18.73 12.13 7.28
C HIS A 322 -18.46 10.63 7.14
N PRO A 323 -18.61 10.03 5.94
CA PRO A 323 -18.40 8.61 5.69
C PRO A 323 -16.89 8.28 5.63
N VAL A 324 -16.16 8.74 6.61
CA VAL A 324 -14.78 8.34 6.85
C VAL A 324 -14.79 6.98 7.54
N SER A 325 -14.00 6.05 7.05
CA SER A 325 -13.90 4.74 7.70
C SER A 325 -13.24 4.88 9.06
N TYR A 326 -14.01 4.65 10.09
CA TYR A 326 -13.54 4.61 11.49
C TYR A 326 -12.93 3.25 11.81
N THR A 327 -11.79 2.93 11.28
CA THR A 327 -11.19 1.63 11.58
C THR A 327 -10.62 1.52 12.98
N HIS A 328 -10.52 2.62 13.75
CA HIS A 328 -9.92 2.62 15.07
C HIS A 328 -10.47 3.70 16.01
N LEU A 329 -11.77 3.85 16.09
CA LEU A 329 -12.36 4.67 17.16
C LEU A 329 -12.12 4.08 18.54
N THR A 330 -11.93 2.79 18.60
CA THR A 330 -11.51 2.06 19.78
C THR A 330 -10.60 0.93 19.33
N LEU A 331 -9.32 1.03 19.58
CA LEU A 331 -8.58 -0.21 19.78
C LEU A 331 -9.32 -0.95 20.88
N PRO A 332 -9.73 -2.19 20.69
CA PRO A 332 -10.29 -2.96 21.77
C PRO A 332 -9.25 -2.97 22.88
N THR A 333 -9.60 -2.46 24.02
CA THR A 333 -8.81 -2.53 25.25
C THR A 333 -8.90 -3.93 25.85
N THR A 334 -9.08 -4.92 25.01
CA THR A 334 -9.11 -6.33 25.39
C THR A 334 -8.01 -7.06 24.67
N TYR A 335 -6.84 -6.98 25.24
CA TYR A 335 -5.87 -8.08 25.40
C TYR A 335 -5.12 -7.84 26.69
#